data_6be3b0b288bd4dc14627ae73333ef5a9
#
_entry.id   6be3b0b288bd4dc14627ae73333ef5a9
#
_cell.length_a   1.000
_cell.length_b   1.000
_cell.length_c   1.000
_cell.angle_alpha   90.00
_cell.angle_beta   90.00
_cell.angle_gamma   90.00
#
_symmetry.space_group_name_H-M   'P 1'
#
loop_
_entity.id
_entity.type
_entity.pdbx_description
1 polymer ?
#
loop_
_entity_poly.entity_id
_entity_poly.type
_entity_poly.pdbx_seq_one_letter_code
_entity_poly.pdbx_strand_id
1 'polypeptide(L)'
;MTGEIKKEINAVTDSTTAEVTDKELELINAYSRRKLTKDEVYVFGVVLCDNDIDRDNERFTVESLFELEKLFVGKTGIFDHSPTAKNKTARIFACSVESVDGRKTATGDDYFRLTARAYIPKTKGNDEIIQAIDSGILKEVSIGCAAGEVKCSVCGESLNHCSHIKGETYGGRKCYGELCGIYDAYEWSFVAVPAQRSAGVIKSFKGKEMKMEEILKSIYTEKDINLSGEECKKLCSYIDELKKSAADGVYYRDSLTSEVLRLSAVVQPDISRETMESVAKSMSVVQLKEFKNAFEKRADSILPSVPQLYKQKNDITAESNGNFKI
;
A
#
# COMPACT_ATOMS: atom_id res chain seq x y z
N MET A 1 -44.97 13.93 -12.04
CA MET A 1 -44.25 13.15 -11.02
C MET A 1 -42.77 13.49 -11.11
N THR A 2 -42.37 14.43 -10.29
CA THR A 2 -41.00 14.96 -10.22
C THR A 2 -40.22 14.10 -9.21
N GLY A 3 -39.31 13.30 -9.72
CA GLY A 3 -38.42 12.52 -8.86
C GLY A 3 -37.27 13.37 -8.35
N GLU A 4 -37.27 13.67 -7.06
CA GLU A 4 -36.15 14.29 -6.36
C GLU A 4 -34.98 13.26 -6.25
N ILE A 5 -33.88 13.60 -6.89
CA ILE A 5 -32.60 12.91 -6.68
C ILE A 5 -31.99 13.45 -5.39
N LYS A 6 -32.16 12.75 -4.29
CA LYS A 6 -31.40 13.01 -3.06
C LYS A 6 -29.94 12.59 -3.27
N LYS A 7 -29.07 13.57 -3.47
CA LYS A 7 -27.63 13.41 -3.34
C LYS A 7 -27.29 13.35 -1.85
N GLU A 8 -27.01 12.17 -1.33
CA GLU A 8 -26.38 12.03 -0.03
C GLU A 8 -24.93 12.54 -0.12
N ILE A 9 -24.73 13.72 0.40
CA ILE A 9 -23.39 14.27 0.66
C ILE A 9 -22.91 13.61 1.97
N ASN A 10 -22.20 12.53 1.86
CA ASN A 10 -21.41 12.02 2.98
C ASN A 10 -20.28 13.02 3.23
N ALA A 11 -20.50 13.91 4.19
CA ALA A 11 -19.48 14.75 4.77
C ALA A 11 -18.52 13.85 5.57
N VAL A 12 -17.47 13.41 4.92
CA VAL A 12 -16.31 12.86 5.64
C VAL A 12 -15.49 14.03 6.13
N THR A 13 -15.81 14.47 7.35
CA THR A 13 -14.93 15.30 8.15
C THR A 13 -13.78 14.43 8.62
N ASP A 14 -12.69 14.41 7.88
CA ASP A 14 -11.40 13.98 8.41
C ASP A 14 -10.32 14.94 7.87
N SER A 15 -10.15 16.03 8.61
CA SER A 15 -9.06 16.97 8.47
C SER A 15 -7.82 16.38 9.14
N THR A 16 -7.19 15.43 8.47
CA THR A 16 -5.82 15.02 8.81
C THR A 16 -4.94 15.40 7.65
N THR A 17 -4.24 16.55 7.78
CA THR A 17 -2.97 16.78 7.11
C THR A 17 -2.14 15.52 7.34
N ALA A 18 -1.89 14.74 6.29
CA ALA A 18 -1.11 13.52 6.41
C ALA A 18 0.25 13.93 6.99
N GLU A 19 0.56 13.44 8.20
CA GLU A 19 1.84 13.73 8.86
C GLU A 19 2.99 13.34 7.94
N VAL A 20 3.99 14.23 7.86
CA VAL A 20 5.21 14.01 7.08
C VAL A 20 5.91 12.77 7.61
N THR A 21 6.13 11.78 6.79
CA THR A 21 6.86 10.57 7.16
C THR A 21 8.35 10.83 7.29
N ASP A 22 9.06 10.00 8.06
CA ASP A 22 10.53 10.12 8.20
C ASP A 22 11.24 9.97 6.85
N LYS A 23 10.74 9.09 5.99
CA LYS A 23 11.27 8.90 4.64
C LYS A 23 11.07 10.13 3.75
N GLU A 24 9.92 10.79 3.81
CA GLU A 24 9.69 12.05 3.09
C GLU A 24 10.60 13.15 3.60
N LEU A 25 10.79 13.22 4.92
CA LEU A 25 11.68 14.20 5.53
C LEU A 25 13.14 13.99 5.11
N GLU A 26 13.59 12.75 4.95
CA GLU A 26 14.93 12.43 4.40
C GLU A 26 15.08 12.94 2.96
N LEU A 27 14.08 12.69 2.10
CA LEU A 27 14.08 13.18 0.71
C LEU A 27 14.08 14.72 0.65
N ILE A 28 13.31 15.40 1.50
CA ILE A 28 13.29 16.85 1.62
C ILE A 28 14.66 17.37 2.08
N ASN A 29 15.26 16.71 3.07
CA ASN A 29 16.54 17.11 3.64
C ASN A 29 17.72 16.92 2.68
N ALA A 30 17.57 16.13 1.62
CA ALA A 30 18.56 16.05 0.54
C ALA A 30 18.72 17.39 -0.23
N TYR A 31 17.72 18.27 -0.19
CA TYR A 31 17.74 19.59 -0.83
C TYR A 31 18.11 20.73 0.13
N SER A 32 18.07 20.50 1.44
CA SER A 32 18.31 21.53 2.45
C SER A 32 19.76 21.54 2.93
N ARG A 33 20.31 22.72 3.24
CA ARG A 33 21.65 22.86 3.81
C ARG A 33 21.73 22.52 5.30
N ARG A 34 20.60 22.56 5.99
CA ARG A 34 20.43 22.10 7.38
C ARG A 34 19.31 21.08 7.45
N LYS A 35 19.34 20.23 8.44
CA LYS A 35 18.21 19.32 8.68
C LYS A 35 16.99 20.11 9.13
N LEU A 36 15.90 19.93 8.40
CA LEU A 36 14.56 20.40 8.75
C LEU A 36 13.84 19.34 9.58
N THR A 37 12.93 19.76 10.43
CA THR A 37 12.03 18.89 11.18
C THR A 37 10.66 18.80 10.50
N LYS A 38 9.83 17.84 10.91
CA LYS A 38 8.46 17.68 10.36
C LYS A 38 7.60 18.93 10.56
N ASP A 39 7.78 19.62 11.68
CA ASP A 39 7.03 20.83 12.00
C ASP A 39 7.45 22.05 11.17
N GLU A 40 8.64 22.02 10.57
CA GLU A 40 9.16 23.11 9.74
C GLU A 40 8.75 23.03 8.28
N VAL A 41 8.10 21.94 7.86
CA VAL A 41 7.70 21.73 6.46
C VAL A 41 6.20 21.50 6.32
N TYR A 42 5.62 22.11 5.30
CA TYR A 42 4.28 21.85 4.81
C TYR A 42 4.41 21.02 3.54
N VAL A 43 3.79 19.83 3.52
CA VAL A 43 3.88 18.88 2.40
C VAL A 43 2.50 18.68 1.80
N PHE A 44 2.42 18.69 0.47
CA PHE A 44 1.17 18.49 -0.26
C PHE A 44 1.41 17.67 -1.54
N GLY A 45 0.34 17.08 -2.04
CA GLY A 45 0.35 16.36 -3.30
C GLY A 45 -0.20 17.23 -4.44
N VAL A 46 0.32 17.02 -5.63
CA VAL A 46 -0.12 17.74 -6.83
C VAL A 46 -0.13 16.79 -8.04
N VAL A 47 -1.17 16.88 -8.87
CA VAL A 47 -1.19 16.29 -10.22
C VAL A 47 -0.56 17.31 -11.15
N LEU A 48 0.54 16.97 -11.79
CA LEU A 48 1.27 17.86 -12.70
C LEU A 48 0.67 17.85 -14.09
N CYS A 49 0.43 16.66 -14.65
CA CYS A 49 -0.17 16.45 -15.96
C CYS A 49 -0.74 15.03 -16.08
N ASP A 50 -1.37 14.74 -17.19
CA ASP A 50 -1.92 13.43 -17.53
C ASP A 50 -1.78 13.14 -19.05
N ASN A 51 -2.25 11.96 -19.48
CA ASN A 51 -2.23 11.54 -20.88
C ASN A 51 -3.53 11.84 -21.63
N ASP A 52 -4.41 12.69 -21.10
CA ASP A 52 -5.61 13.12 -21.81
C ASP A 52 -5.34 14.36 -22.68
N ILE A 53 -6.22 14.64 -23.63
CA ILE A 53 -6.09 15.81 -24.49
C ILE A 53 -6.38 17.07 -23.67
N ASP A 54 -5.44 17.98 -23.67
CA ASP A 54 -5.50 19.25 -22.96
C ASP A 54 -6.27 20.35 -23.74
N ARG A 55 -6.21 21.60 -23.23
CA ARG A 55 -6.88 22.77 -23.84
C ARG A 55 -6.19 23.23 -25.14
N ASP A 56 -4.90 22.91 -25.29
CA ASP A 56 -4.09 23.28 -26.46
C ASP A 56 -4.17 22.21 -27.56
N ASN A 57 -5.06 21.21 -27.38
CA ASN A 57 -5.16 20.01 -28.21
C ASN A 57 -3.82 19.27 -28.32
N GLU A 58 -3.17 19.11 -27.18
CA GLU A 58 -1.96 18.29 -27.03
C GLU A 58 -2.19 17.26 -25.94
N ARG A 59 -1.40 16.19 -25.96
CA ARG A 59 -1.36 15.21 -24.87
C ARG A 59 0.05 14.67 -24.68
N PHE A 60 0.36 14.27 -23.49
CA PHE A 60 1.56 13.47 -23.22
C PHE A 60 1.30 12.01 -23.56
N THR A 61 2.28 11.33 -24.18
CA THR A 61 2.26 9.87 -24.22
C THR A 61 2.55 9.31 -22.83
N VAL A 62 2.24 8.04 -22.60
CA VAL A 62 2.54 7.40 -21.29
C VAL A 62 4.05 7.37 -21.05
N GLU A 63 4.85 7.12 -22.10
CA GLU A 63 6.31 7.16 -22.06
C GLU A 63 6.81 8.54 -21.65
N SER A 64 6.22 9.60 -22.18
CA SER A 64 6.56 10.98 -21.82
C SER A 64 6.23 11.32 -20.36
N LEU A 65 5.20 10.72 -19.78
CA LEU A 65 4.93 10.85 -18.35
C LEU A 65 6.06 10.23 -17.50
N PHE A 66 6.61 9.07 -17.91
CA PHE A 66 7.75 8.44 -17.21
C PHE A 66 9.06 9.21 -17.40
N GLU A 67 9.23 9.93 -18.51
CA GLU A 67 10.34 10.86 -18.70
C GLU A 67 10.21 12.06 -17.76
N LEU A 68 9.03 12.68 -17.70
CA LEU A 68 8.71 13.79 -16.82
C LEU A 68 8.83 13.42 -15.34
N GLU A 69 8.47 12.20 -14.95
CA GLU A 69 8.63 11.69 -13.57
C GLU A 69 10.05 11.92 -13.05
N LYS A 70 11.04 11.61 -13.87
CA LYS A 70 12.47 11.78 -13.52
C LYS A 70 12.90 13.23 -13.53
N LEU A 71 12.40 14.01 -14.48
CA LEU A 71 12.83 15.39 -14.71
C LEU A 71 12.25 16.37 -13.69
N PHE A 72 11.04 16.10 -13.14
CA PHE A 72 10.41 17.01 -12.18
C PHE A 72 10.92 16.88 -10.76
N VAL A 73 11.59 15.78 -10.40
CA VAL A 73 12.19 15.65 -9.06
C VAL A 73 13.23 16.76 -8.86
N GLY A 74 13.04 17.56 -7.79
CA GLY A 74 13.88 18.71 -7.45
C GLY A 74 13.47 20.03 -8.10
N LYS A 75 12.50 20.06 -9.02
CA LYS A 75 12.04 21.32 -9.64
C LYS A 75 11.22 22.16 -8.66
N THR A 76 11.32 23.48 -8.83
CA THR A 76 10.62 24.44 -7.96
C THR A 76 9.31 24.87 -8.59
N GLY A 77 8.31 25.05 -7.73
CA GLY A 77 7.06 25.72 -8.08
C GLY A 77 7.23 27.23 -8.12
N ILE A 78 6.54 27.86 -9.05
CA ILE A 78 6.50 29.30 -9.22
C ILE A 78 5.03 29.75 -9.43
N PHE A 79 4.81 31.02 -9.76
CA PHE A 79 3.51 31.54 -10.15
C PHE A 79 3.55 32.03 -11.60
N ASP A 80 2.44 31.80 -12.34
CA ASP A 80 2.16 32.37 -13.67
C ASP A 80 3.31 32.22 -14.68
N HIS A 81 4.01 31.06 -14.64
CA HIS A 81 5.16 30.79 -15.52
C HIS A 81 6.24 31.88 -15.51
N SER A 82 6.36 32.62 -14.40
CA SER A 82 7.31 33.72 -14.25
C SER A 82 8.62 33.25 -13.59
N PRO A 83 9.69 32.93 -14.35
CA PRO A 83 10.88 32.22 -13.85
C PRO A 83 11.86 33.15 -13.15
N THR A 84 11.40 33.91 -12.17
CA THR A 84 12.27 34.76 -11.34
C THR A 84 12.67 34.07 -10.04
N ALA A 85 13.84 34.35 -9.53
CA ALA A 85 14.33 33.75 -8.29
C ALA A 85 13.45 34.08 -7.08
N LYS A 86 12.79 35.24 -7.08
CA LYS A 86 11.88 35.70 -6.01
C LYS A 86 10.51 34.98 -6.06
N ASN A 87 10.15 34.41 -7.20
CA ASN A 87 8.87 33.78 -7.45
C ASN A 87 8.84 32.27 -7.05
N LYS A 88 9.97 31.76 -6.58
CA LYS A 88 10.07 30.36 -6.15
C LYS A 88 9.33 30.15 -4.83
N THR A 89 8.45 29.14 -4.79
CA THR A 89 7.59 28.87 -3.62
C THR A 89 7.77 27.46 -3.06
N ALA A 90 7.52 26.44 -3.83
CA ALA A 90 7.58 25.05 -3.38
C ALA A 90 8.66 24.26 -4.13
N ARG A 91 9.04 23.09 -3.61
CA ARG A 91 9.95 22.18 -4.30
C ARG A 91 9.38 20.77 -4.30
N ILE A 92 9.42 20.11 -5.46
CA ILE A 92 9.10 18.68 -5.62
C ILE A 92 10.24 17.85 -5.05
N PHE A 93 9.93 16.85 -4.23
CA PHE A 93 10.91 15.90 -3.71
C PHE A 93 10.66 14.46 -4.16
N ALA A 94 9.48 14.17 -4.71
CA ALA A 94 9.14 12.88 -5.29
C ALA A 94 8.08 13.03 -6.38
N CYS A 95 8.14 12.17 -7.40
CA CYS A 95 7.15 12.04 -8.46
C CYS A 95 6.78 10.57 -8.64
N SER A 96 5.60 10.31 -9.20
CA SER A 96 5.12 8.98 -9.57
C SER A 96 4.11 9.06 -10.71
N VAL A 97 4.24 8.16 -11.68
CA VAL A 97 3.20 7.94 -12.70
C VAL A 97 2.20 6.93 -12.16
N GLU A 98 0.93 7.25 -12.18
CA GLU A 98 -0.15 6.43 -11.65
C GLU A 98 -1.20 6.16 -12.73
N SER A 99 -1.64 4.91 -12.85
CA SER A 99 -2.87 4.58 -13.56
C SER A 99 -4.08 4.83 -12.66
N VAL A 100 -5.18 5.28 -13.22
CA VAL A 100 -6.43 5.47 -12.49
C VAL A 100 -7.47 4.45 -12.97
N ASP A 101 -7.69 3.43 -12.17
CA ASP A 101 -8.60 2.34 -12.49
C ASP A 101 -10.00 2.82 -12.91
N GLY A 102 -10.50 2.26 -14.00
CA GLY A 102 -11.84 2.56 -14.51
C GLY A 102 -11.99 3.91 -15.20
N ARG A 103 -10.93 4.74 -15.25
CA ARG A 103 -10.93 6.00 -16.00
C ARG A 103 -10.28 5.81 -17.36
N LYS A 104 -10.90 6.39 -18.38
CA LYS A 104 -10.37 6.44 -19.76
C LYS A 104 -10.13 7.89 -20.16
N THR A 105 -9.18 8.07 -21.07
CA THR A 105 -8.97 9.37 -21.76
C THR A 105 -10.10 9.65 -22.74
N ALA A 106 -10.15 10.85 -23.28
CA ALA A 106 -11.08 11.22 -24.36
C ALA A 106 -10.91 10.37 -25.63
N THR A 107 -9.75 9.74 -25.82
CA THR A 107 -9.45 8.82 -26.92
C THR A 107 -9.78 7.35 -26.61
N GLY A 108 -10.19 7.05 -25.39
CA GLY A 108 -10.53 5.68 -24.94
C GLY A 108 -9.36 4.87 -24.38
N ASP A 109 -8.17 5.45 -24.35
CA ASP A 109 -6.99 4.84 -23.74
C ASP A 109 -7.10 4.78 -22.21
N ASP A 110 -6.27 3.94 -21.57
CA ASP A 110 -6.15 3.96 -20.11
C ASP A 110 -5.61 5.31 -19.63
N TYR A 111 -6.22 5.82 -18.56
CA TYR A 111 -5.84 7.13 -18.03
C TYR A 111 -4.66 7.00 -17.05
N PHE A 112 -3.58 7.71 -17.37
CA PHE A 112 -2.40 7.85 -16.52
C PHE A 112 -2.21 9.32 -16.15
N ARG A 113 -1.69 9.55 -14.95
CA ARG A 113 -1.34 10.89 -14.47
C ARG A 113 0.03 10.88 -13.82
N LEU A 114 0.73 11.99 -13.94
CA LEU A 114 1.95 12.28 -13.19
C LEU A 114 1.58 13.02 -11.92
N THR A 115 1.85 12.40 -10.78
CA THR A 115 1.67 12.99 -9.45
C THR A 115 3.02 13.37 -8.88
N ALA A 116 3.03 14.40 -8.03
CA ALA A 116 4.22 14.84 -7.32
C ALA A 116 3.92 15.14 -5.86
N ARG A 117 4.95 15.00 -5.03
CA ARG A 117 4.98 15.46 -3.65
C ARG A 117 5.87 16.67 -3.57
N ALA A 118 5.34 17.77 -3.10
CA ALA A 118 6.04 19.04 -2.96
C ALA A 118 6.03 19.53 -1.50
N TYR A 119 7.01 20.34 -1.15
CA TYR A 119 7.07 20.94 0.18
C TYR A 119 7.32 22.46 0.11
N ILE A 120 6.83 23.13 1.12
CA ILE A 120 7.07 24.56 1.40
C ILE A 120 7.58 24.66 2.84
N PRO A 121 8.68 25.37 3.12
CA PRO A 121 9.09 25.65 4.50
C PRO A 121 8.03 26.50 5.22
N LYS A 122 7.61 26.09 6.41
CA LYS A 122 6.71 26.86 7.26
C LYS A 122 7.45 28.06 7.85
N THR A 123 7.26 29.20 7.22
CA THR A 123 7.82 30.50 7.64
C THR A 123 6.73 31.55 7.55
N LYS A 124 6.83 32.63 8.32
CA LYS A 124 5.87 33.75 8.27
C LYS A 124 5.64 34.29 6.85
N GLY A 125 6.65 34.21 5.99
CA GLY A 125 6.53 34.66 4.58
C GLY A 125 5.75 33.69 3.69
N ASN A 126 5.52 32.45 4.12
CA ASN A 126 4.82 31.42 3.37
C ASN A 126 3.42 31.11 3.92
N ASP A 127 3.02 31.70 5.04
CA ASP A 127 1.76 31.38 5.71
C ASP A 127 0.55 31.68 4.81
N GLU A 128 0.56 32.79 4.08
CA GLU A 128 -0.51 33.15 3.14
C GLU A 128 -0.65 32.12 2.00
N ILE A 129 0.49 31.65 1.47
CA ILE A 129 0.52 30.64 0.39
C ILE A 129 -0.03 29.30 0.91
N ILE A 130 0.40 28.88 2.09
CA ILE A 130 -0.05 27.65 2.73
C ILE A 130 -1.56 27.72 2.98
N GLN A 131 -2.07 28.82 3.53
CA GLN A 131 -3.50 29.04 3.72
C GLN A 131 -4.30 29.03 2.42
N ALA A 132 -3.75 29.63 1.35
CA ALA A 132 -4.38 29.65 0.04
C ALA A 132 -4.45 28.24 -0.59
N ILE A 133 -3.43 27.41 -0.36
CA ILE A 133 -3.43 25.98 -0.78
C ILE A 133 -4.48 25.21 0.05
N ASP A 134 -4.48 25.34 1.37
CA ASP A 134 -5.38 24.61 2.26
C ASP A 134 -6.85 24.98 2.04
N SER A 135 -7.11 26.25 1.74
CA SER A 135 -8.47 26.74 1.41
C SER A 135 -8.91 26.39 -0.01
N GLY A 136 -8.00 25.88 -0.85
CA GLY A 136 -8.27 25.53 -2.25
C GLY A 136 -8.34 26.75 -3.19
N ILE A 137 -7.86 27.90 -2.77
CA ILE A 137 -7.71 29.08 -3.62
C ILE A 137 -6.54 28.91 -4.58
N LEU A 138 -5.39 28.42 -4.10
CA LEU A 138 -4.27 28.00 -4.92
C LEU A 138 -4.38 26.50 -5.17
N LYS A 139 -4.96 26.12 -6.30
CA LYS A 139 -5.24 24.73 -6.63
C LYS A 139 -4.70 24.34 -8.00
N GLU A 140 -4.96 25.14 -9.01
CA GLU A 140 -4.63 24.85 -10.40
C GLU A 140 -3.14 25.00 -10.64
N VAL A 141 -2.54 24.02 -11.35
CA VAL A 141 -1.12 24.05 -11.72
C VAL A 141 -0.94 23.74 -13.21
N SER A 142 0.14 24.25 -13.77
CA SER A 142 0.61 23.97 -15.11
C SER A 142 2.10 23.65 -15.08
N ILE A 143 2.62 23.01 -16.11
CA ILE A 143 4.04 22.62 -16.20
C ILE A 143 4.70 23.26 -17.41
N GLY A 144 5.99 23.58 -17.29
CA GLY A 144 6.86 23.97 -18.38
C GLY A 144 7.86 22.85 -18.70
N CYS A 145 7.81 22.30 -19.90
CA CYS A 145 8.73 21.26 -20.35
C CYS A 145 9.07 21.43 -21.85
N ALA A 146 10.09 20.69 -22.31
CA ALA A 146 10.47 20.64 -23.71
C ALA A 146 10.32 19.21 -24.24
N ALA A 147 9.57 19.07 -25.34
CA ALA A 147 9.42 17.85 -26.09
C ALA A 147 10.38 17.85 -27.31
N GLY A 148 10.93 16.69 -27.62
CA GLY A 148 11.76 16.51 -28.81
C GLY A 148 10.96 16.52 -30.10
N GLU A 149 9.71 16.03 -30.04
CA GLU A 149 8.83 15.96 -31.17
C GLU A 149 7.35 16.09 -30.75
N VAL A 150 6.54 16.69 -31.60
CA VAL A 150 5.08 16.71 -31.49
C VAL A 150 4.50 15.99 -32.69
N LYS A 151 3.95 14.79 -32.48
CA LYS A 151 3.37 13.96 -33.54
C LYS A 151 1.90 14.25 -33.76
N CYS A 152 1.49 14.23 -35.01
CA CYS A 152 0.09 14.36 -35.42
C CYS A 152 -0.67 13.05 -35.14
N SER A 153 -1.76 13.11 -34.36
CA SER A 153 -2.60 11.94 -34.05
C SER A 153 -3.32 11.33 -35.25
N VAL A 154 -3.39 12.04 -36.38
CA VAL A 154 -4.09 11.58 -37.61
C VAL A 154 -3.18 10.82 -38.53
N CYS A 155 -1.98 11.34 -38.82
CA CYS A 155 -1.04 10.74 -39.79
C CYS A 155 0.24 10.19 -39.16
N GLY A 156 0.53 10.46 -37.89
CA GLY A 156 1.74 10.01 -37.18
C GLY A 156 3.01 10.81 -37.50
N GLU A 157 2.97 11.70 -38.48
CA GLU A 157 4.09 12.56 -38.86
C GLU A 157 4.24 13.72 -37.86
N SER A 158 5.44 14.34 -37.84
CA SER A 158 5.65 15.56 -37.07
C SER A 158 4.65 16.64 -37.48
N LEU A 159 4.03 17.33 -36.51
CA LEU A 159 3.09 18.43 -36.75
C LEU A 159 3.73 19.55 -37.59
N ASN A 160 5.05 19.72 -37.55
CA ASN A 160 5.77 20.70 -38.34
C ASN A 160 5.83 20.33 -39.82
N HIS A 161 5.57 19.07 -40.19
CA HIS A 161 5.68 18.55 -41.54
C HIS A 161 4.36 18.02 -42.10
N CYS A 162 3.26 18.07 -41.32
CA CYS A 162 1.95 17.63 -41.78
C CYS A 162 1.00 18.82 -42.00
N SER A 163 -0.05 18.58 -42.81
CA SER A 163 -1.08 19.59 -43.11
C SER A 163 -2.27 19.58 -42.14
N HIS A 164 -2.30 18.68 -41.20
CA HIS A 164 -3.40 18.58 -40.23
C HIS A 164 -3.27 19.67 -39.13
N ILE A 165 -4.40 20.25 -38.78
CA ILE A 165 -4.46 21.34 -37.81
C ILE A 165 -5.02 20.80 -36.46
N LYS A 166 -4.32 21.08 -35.37
CA LYS A 166 -4.80 20.71 -34.01
C LYS A 166 -6.19 21.28 -33.73
N GLY A 167 -7.07 20.44 -33.21
CA GLY A 167 -8.47 20.80 -32.91
C GLY A 167 -9.44 20.47 -34.02
N GLU A 168 -9.01 20.37 -35.28
CA GLU A 168 -9.84 20.01 -36.43
C GLU A 168 -10.14 18.52 -36.49
N THR A 169 -11.20 18.14 -37.25
CA THR A 169 -11.62 16.74 -37.37
C THR A 169 -11.37 16.21 -38.80
N TYR A 170 -10.68 15.09 -38.87
CA TYR A 170 -10.33 14.40 -40.13
C TYR A 170 -10.83 12.94 -40.07
N GLY A 171 -11.76 12.60 -40.97
CA GLY A 171 -12.33 11.25 -41.00
C GLY A 171 -12.99 10.80 -39.69
N GLY A 172 -13.63 11.75 -38.97
CA GLY A 172 -14.28 11.49 -37.68
C GLY A 172 -13.35 11.45 -36.48
N ARG A 173 -12.04 11.67 -36.67
CA ARG A 173 -11.04 11.72 -35.60
C ARG A 173 -10.56 13.15 -35.37
N LYS A 174 -10.55 13.61 -34.13
CA LYS A 174 -10.01 14.93 -33.76
C LYS A 174 -8.48 14.90 -33.84
N CYS A 175 -7.91 15.88 -34.52
CA CYS A 175 -6.45 16.05 -34.59
C CYS A 175 -5.93 16.68 -33.29
N TYR A 176 -4.94 16.07 -32.68
CA TYR A 176 -4.18 16.60 -31.55
C TYR A 176 -2.69 16.27 -31.74
N GLY A 177 -1.86 16.99 -30.97
CA GLY A 177 -0.41 16.73 -30.93
C GLY A 177 -0.04 15.76 -29.81
N GLU A 178 0.75 14.75 -30.11
CA GLU A 178 1.35 13.87 -29.11
C GLU A 178 2.76 14.35 -28.79
N LEU A 179 2.96 14.78 -27.54
CA LEU A 179 4.24 15.24 -27.02
C LEU A 179 5.12 14.02 -26.72
N CYS A 180 6.20 13.85 -27.47
CA CYS A 180 7.09 12.69 -27.41
C CYS A 180 8.53 13.10 -27.11
N GLY A 181 9.28 12.22 -26.42
CA GLY A 181 10.70 12.40 -26.15
C GLY A 181 10.98 13.66 -25.33
N ILE A 182 10.42 13.73 -24.13
CA ILE A 182 10.63 14.87 -23.24
C ILE A 182 12.08 14.85 -22.75
N TYR A 183 12.81 15.92 -23.02
CA TYR A 183 14.22 15.99 -22.67
C TYR A 183 14.56 17.03 -21.58
N ASP A 184 13.64 17.96 -21.27
CA ASP A 184 13.81 18.90 -20.17
C ASP A 184 12.47 19.27 -19.52
N ALA A 185 12.49 19.57 -18.21
CA ALA A 185 11.41 20.16 -17.46
C ALA A 185 11.93 21.41 -16.76
N TYR A 186 11.29 22.55 -16.97
CA TYR A 186 11.78 23.84 -16.48
C TYR A 186 11.27 24.13 -15.07
N GLU A 187 9.96 24.06 -14.89
CA GLU A 187 9.25 24.43 -13.68
C GLU A 187 7.82 23.89 -13.68
N TRP A 188 7.14 24.06 -12.58
CA TRP A 188 5.70 23.95 -12.48
C TRP A 188 5.16 25.21 -11.81
N SER A 189 3.94 25.65 -12.20
CA SER A 189 3.39 26.93 -11.76
C SER A 189 1.99 26.78 -11.18
N PHE A 190 1.71 27.52 -10.12
CA PHE A 190 0.33 27.86 -9.81
C PHE A 190 -0.17 28.86 -10.87
N VAL A 191 -1.31 28.57 -11.48
CA VAL A 191 -1.90 29.35 -12.57
C VAL A 191 -3.42 29.51 -12.38
N ALA A 192 -4.01 30.54 -12.98
CA ALA A 192 -5.44 30.72 -12.94
C ALA A 192 -6.19 29.68 -13.81
N VAL A 193 -5.63 29.29 -14.95
CA VAL A 193 -6.22 28.31 -15.88
C VAL A 193 -5.11 27.42 -16.44
N PRO A 194 -5.06 26.13 -16.05
CA PRO A 194 -4.05 25.21 -16.54
C PRO A 194 -4.38 24.71 -17.94
N ALA A 195 -3.36 24.35 -18.72
CA ALA A 195 -3.54 23.63 -20.00
C ALA A 195 -4.21 22.26 -19.74
N GLN A 196 -3.68 21.48 -18.82
CA GLN A 196 -4.21 20.19 -18.38
C GLN A 196 -5.36 20.38 -17.38
N ARG A 197 -6.54 19.87 -17.70
CA ARG A 197 -7.77 20.11 -16.89
C ARG A 197 -7.74 19.49 -15.52
N SER A 198 -7.01 18.40 -15.35
CA SER A 198 -6.90 17.66 -14.10
C SER A 198 -5.71 18.08 -13.24
N ALA A 199 -4.84 18.96 -13.78
CA ALA A 199 -3.64 19.41 -13.07
C ALA A 199 -4.02 20.33 -11.90
N GLY A 200 -3.48 20.00 -10.72
CA GLY A 200 -3.79 20.79 -9.52
C GLY A 200 -3.43 20.07 -8.22
N VAL A 201 -3.49 20.85 -7.14
CA VAL A 201 -3.29 20.33 -5.79
C VAL A 201 -4.42 19.36 -5.45
N ILE A 202 -4.05 18.21 -4.89
CA ILE A 202 -4.98 17.18 -4.46
C ILE A 202 -5.19 17.24 -2.94
N LYS A 203 -6.45 17.14 -2.52
CA LYS A 203 -6.86 17.29 -1.11
C LYS A 203 -6.28 16.24 -0.17
N SER A 204 -5.90 15.09 -0.68
CA SER A 204 -5.29 14.01 0.11
C SER A 204 -4.44 13.15 -0.81
N PHE A 205 -3.17 13.02 -0.52
CA PHE A 205 -2.33 11.96 -1.03
C PHE A 205 -2.40 10.79 -0.04
N LYS A 206 -3.56 10.24 0.14
CA LYS A 206 -3.64 8.83 0.48
C LYS A 206 -3.52 8.12 -0.86
N GLY A 207 -2.34 7.70 -1.23
CA GLY A 207 -2.23 6.49 -2.04
C GLY A 207 -3.23 5.55 -1.36
N LYS A 208 -4.25 5.07 -2.06
CA LYS A 208 -5.25 4.18 -1.49
C LYS A 208 -4.48 2.97 -0.99
N GLU A 209 -4.10 2.99 0.30
CA GLU A 209 -3.49 1.81 0.92
C GLU A 209 -4.51 0.69 0.71
N MET A 210 -4.20 -0.20 -0.19
CA MET A 210 -5.06 -1.36 -0.41
C MET A 210 -5.08 -2.15 0.90
N LYS A 211 -6.27 -2.38 1.41
CA LYS A 211 -6.45 -3.26 2.57
C LYS A 211 -5.94 -4.64 2.18
N MET A 212 -5.35 -5.37 3.14
CA MET A 212 -4.85 -6.73 2.89
C MET A 212 -5.89 -7.62 2.20
N GLU A 213 -7.16 -7.46 2.56
CA GLU A 213 -8.28 -8.17 1.96
C GLU A 213 -8.48 -7.83 0.46
N GLU A 214 -8.27 -6.56 0.07
CA GLU A 214 -8.37 -6.10 -1.32
C GLU A 214 -7.18 -6.63 -2.14
N ILE A 215 -5.97 -6.64 -1.56
CA ILE A 215 -4.76 -7.22 -2.17
C ILE A 215 -4.99 -8.71 -2.42
N LEU A 216 -5.41 -9.46 -1.40
CA LEU A 216 -5.68 -10.88 -1.52
C LEU A 216 -6.77 -11.17 -2.54
N LYS A 217 -7.86 -10.39 -2.54
CA LYS A 217 -8.95 -10.54 -3.52
C LYS A 217 -8.47 -10.32 -4.95
N SER A 218 -7.60 -9.33 -5.17
CA SER A 218 -7.04 -9.05 -6.49
C SER A 218 -6.14 -10.19 -6.96
N ILE A 219 -5.30 -10.74 -6.07
CA ILE A 219 -4.48 -11.93 -6.35
C ILE A 219 -5.35 -13.14 -6.72
N TYR A 220 -6.43 -13.40 -5.96
CA TYR A 220 -7.34 -14.51 -6.23
C TYR A 220 -8.14 -14.35 -7.53
N THR A 221 -8.33 -13.11 -8.02
CA THR A 221 -9.05 -12.84 -9.27
C THR A 221 -8.13 -12.69 -10.48
N GLU A 222 -6.84 -13.03 -10.32
CA GLU A 222 -5.79 -12.95 -11.37
C GLU A 222 -5.73 -11.57 -12.06
N LYS A 223 -6.03 -10.50 -11.32
CA LYS A 223 -5.88 -9.14 -11.80
C LYS A 223 -4.47 -8.65 -11.57
N ASP A 224 -3.92 -7.97 -12.56
CA ASP A 224 -2.66 -7.27 -12.39
C ASP A 224 -2.80 -6.19 -11.30
N ILE A 225 -1.94 -6.24 -10.29
CA ILE A 225 -1.87 -5.27 -9.21
C ILE A 225 -0.46 -4.70 -9.09
N ASN A 226 -0.37 -3.39 -9.01
CA ASN A 226 0.86 -2.71 -8.64
C ASN A 226 0.83 -2.40 -7.15
N LEU A 227 1.70 -3.06 -6.40
CA LEU A 227 1.86 -2.84 -4.96
C LEU A 227 3.00 -1.85 -4.70
N SER A 228 2.76 -0.89 -3.84
CA SER A 228 3.81 -0.04 -3.29
C SER A 228 4.79 -0.86 -2.44
N GLY A 229 6.02 -0.34 -2.22
CA GLY A 229 7.01 -1.02 -1.37
C GLY A 229 6.53 -1.27 0.07
N GLU A 230 5.61 -0.45 0.60
CA GLU A 230 5.01 -0.67 1.92
C GLU A 230 3.94 -1.76 1.90
N GLU A 231 3.10 -1.81 0.88
CA GLU A 231 2.11 -2.88 0.69
C GLU A 231 2.80 -4.22 0.47
N CYS A 232 3.90 -4.27 -0.29
CA CYS A 232 4.74 -5.46 -0.41
C CYS A 232 5.28 -5.92 0.95
N LYS A 233 5.78 -5.02 1.79
CA LYS A 233 6.26 -5.36 3.14
C LYS A 233 5.13 -5.90 4.03
N LYS A 234 3.95 -5.27 3.99
CA LYS A 234 2.76 -5.74 4.73
C LYS A 234 2.34 -7.14 4.27
N LEU A 235 2.34 -7.38 2.95
CA LEU A 235 2.03 -8.70 2.38
C LEU A 235 3.06 -9.75 2.80
N CYS A 236 4.35 -9.43 2.76
CA CYS A 236 5.42 -10.32 3.24
C CYS A 236 5.25 -10.66 4.73
N SER A 237 5.00 -9.66 5.59
CA SER A 237 4.76 -9.88 7.02
C SER A 237 3.53 -10.77 7.26
N TYR A 238 2.46 -10.55 6.52
CA TYR A 238 1.25 -11.38 6.60
C TYR A 238 1.52 -12.83 6.18
N ILE A 239 2.28 -13.04 5.10
CA ILE A 239 2.70 -14.38 4.65
C ILE A 239 3.57 -15.06 5.72
N ASP A 240 4.48 -14.34 6.37
CA ASP A 240 5.34 -14.89 7.41
C ASP A 240 4.55 -15.26 8.68
N GLU A 241 3.55 -14.47 9.06
CA GLU A 241 2.60 -14.82 10.13
C GLU A 241 1.80 -16.08 9.79
N LEU A 242 1.32 -16.20 8.55
CA LEU A 242 0.61 -17.41 8.10
C LEU A 242 1.51 -18.63 8.11
N LYS A 243 2.77 -18.52 7.67
CA LYS A 243 3.75 -19.61 7.72
C LYS A 243 4.02 -20.05 9.16
N LYS A 244 4.16 -19.10 10.08
CA LYS A 244 4.34 -19.39 11.51
C LYS A 244 3.14 -20.12 12.08
N SER A 245 1.93 -19.61 11.83
CA SER A 245 0.69 -20.26 12.29
C SER A 245 0.51 -21.65 11.69
N ALA A 246 0.90 -21.86 10.43
CA ALA A 246 0.87 -23.17 9.79
C ALA A 246 1.86 -24.13 10.45
N ALA A 247 3.09 -23.69 10.77
CA ALA A 247 4.09 -24.47 11.47
C ALA A 247 3.62 -24.89 12.87
N ASP A 248 3.00 -23.95 13.62
CA ASP A 248 2.40 -24.22 14.93
C ASP A 248 1.27 -25.25 14.81
N GLY A 249 0.45 -25.14 13.76
CA GLY A 249 -0.61 -26.10 13.45
C GLY A 249 -0.10 -27.52 13.16
N VAL A 250 1.01 -27.63 12.39
CA VAL A 250 1.68 -28.92 12.11
C VAL A 250 2.23 -29.50 13.41
N TYR A 251 2.96 -28.71 14.19
CA TYR A 251 3.51 -29.16 15.48
C TYR A 251 2.40 -29.65 16.42
N TYR A 252 1.29 -28.92 16.53
CA TYR A 252 0.16 -29.33 17.36
C TYR A 252 -0.48 -30.65 16.87
N ARG A 253 -0.64 -30.81 15.56
CA ARG A 253 -1.15 -32.04 14.96
C ARG A 253 -0.23 -33.23 15.26
N ASP A 254 1.08 -33.07 15.11
CA ASP A 254 2.09 -34.11 15.37
C ASP A 254 2.10 -34.51 16.84
N SER A 255 1.97 -33.52 17.74
CA SER A 255 1.84 -33.76 19.18
C SER A 255 0.58 -34.58 19.49
N LEU A 256 -0.58 -34.20 18.95
CA LEU A 256 -1.80 -34.98 19.14
C LEU A 256 -1.69 -36.40 18.57
N THR A 257 -1.08 -36.56 17.40
CA THR A 257 -0.85 -37.86 16.78
C THR A 257 0.01 -38.76 17.69
N SER A 258 1.07 -38.19 18.21
CA SER A 258 1.98 -38.91 19.13
C SER A 258 1.25 -39.35 20.41
N GLU A 259 0.43 -38.50 20.99
CA GLU A 259 -0.39 -38.84 22.16
C GLU A 259 -1.43 -39.92 21.86
N VAL A 260 -2.14 -39.85 20.72
CA VAL A 260 -3.09 -40.88 20.30
C VAL A 260 -2.37 -42.22 20.13
N LEU A 261 -1.22 -42.24 19.49
CA LEU A 261 -0.41 -43.50 19.34
C LEU A 261 0.06 -44.05 20.68
N ARG A 262 0.52 -43.21 21.60
CA ARG A 262 0.93 -43.62 22.93
C ARG A 262 -0.23 -44.23 23.72
N LEU A 263 -1.38 -43.58 23.71
CA LEU A 263 -2.58 -44.04 24.42
C LEU A 263 -3.17 -45.30 23.79
N SER A 264 -3.16 -45.39 22.45
CA SER A 264 -3.68 -46.56 21.74
C SER A 264 -2.95 -47.86 22.10
N ALA A 265 -1.65 -47.79 22.33
CA ALA A 265 -0.84 -48.96 22.77
C ALA A 265 -1.31 -49.52 24.12
N VAL A 266 -1.89 -48.67 25.00
CA VAL A 266 -2.45 -49.08 26.29
C VAL A 266 -3.85 -49.58 26.18
N VAL A 267 -4.70 -48.85 25.39
CA VAL A 267 -6.14 -49.07 25.34
C VAL A 267 -6.56 -50.11 24.31
N GLN A 268 -5.76 -50.27 23.26
CA GLN A 268 -6.03 -51.14 22.10
C GLN A 268 -4.75 -51.92 21.69
N PRO A 269 -4.19 -52.76 22.55
CA PRO A 269 -2.91 -53.45 22.29
C PRO A 269 -2.95 -54.40 21.07
N ASP A 270 -4.14 -54.80 20.65
CA ASP A 270 -4.33 -55.69 19.49
C ASP A 270 -4.23 -54.98 18.14
N ILE A 271 -4.18 -53.62 18.11
CA ILE A 271 -3.98 -52.86 16.90
C ILE A 271 -2.51 -52.51 16.75
N SER A 272 -1.93 -52.88 15.61
CA SER A 272 -0.51 -52.53 15.36
C SER A 272 -0.29 -51.03 15.33
N ARG A 273 0.88 -50.59 15.78
CA ARG A 273 1.28 -49.19 15.74
C ARG A 273 1.19 -48.57 14.35
N GLU A 274 1.58 -49.34 13.32
CA GLU A 274 1.57 -48.91 11.92
C GLU A 274 0.12 -48.66 11.43
N THR A 275 -0.82 -49.54 11.79
CA THR A 275 -2.23 -49.35 11.47
C THR A 275 -2.80 -48.11 12.15
N MET A 276 -2.53 -47.92 13.44
CA MET A 276 -3.01 -46.73 14.17
C MET A 276 -2.36 -45.46 13.65
N GLU A 277 -1.10 -45.46 13.25
CA GLU A 277 -0.43 -44.33 12.64
C GLU A 277 -1.05 -43.94 11.30
N SER A 278 -1.39 -44.94 10.46
CA SER A 278 -2.09 -44.69 9.19
C SER A 278 -3.48 -44.06 9.41
N VAL A 279 -4.23 -44.55 10.40
CA VAL A 279 -5.51 -44.00 10.79
C VAL A 279 -5.38 -42.56 11.30
N ALA A 280 -4.43 -42.33 12.22
CA ALA A 280 -4.20 -40.99 12.79
C ALA A 280 -3.79 -39.95 11.73
N LYS A 281 -2.99 -40.34 10.73
CA LYS A 281 -2.60 -39.48 9.60
C LYS A 281 -3.82 -39.02 8.76
N SER A 282 -4.86 -39.84 8.65
CA SER A 282 -6.09 -39.49 7.91
C SER A 282 -7.08 -38.62 8.69
N MET A 283 -6.91 -38.49 10.02
CA MET A 283 -7.81 -37.74 10.89
C MET A 283 -7.58 -36.24 10.82
N SER A 284 -8.64 -35.46 11.00
CA SER A 284 -8.54 -34.04 11.28
C SER A 284 -8.05 -33.79 12.72
N VAL A 285 -7.58 -32.57 13.00
CA VAL A 285 -7.15 -32.14 14.36
C VAL A 285 -8.29 -32.32 15.39
N VAL A 286 -9.53 -32.08 14.98
CA VAL A 286 -10.72 -32.27 15.84
C VAL A 286 -10.90 -33.74 16.18
N GLN A 287 -10.82 -34.62 15.19
CA GLN A 287 -10.94 -36.07 15.39
C GLN A 287 -9.79 -36.62 16.26
N LEU A 288 -8.55 -36.18 16.01
CA LEU A 288 -7.40 -36.55 16.85
C LEU A 288 -7.62 -36.17 18.32
N LYS A 289 -8.18 -34.98 18.58
CA LYS A 289 -8.49 -34.50 19.92
C LYS A 289 -9.59 -35.34 20.58
N GLU A 290 -10.62 -35.70 19.84
CA GLU A 290 -11.67 -36.59 20.34
C GLU A 290 -11.15 -37.99 20.67
N PHE A 291 -10.32 -38.58 19.81
CA PHE A 291 -9.66 -39.84 20.05
C PHE A 291 -8.73 -39.80 21.26
N LYS A 292 -7.90 -38.77 21.37
CA LYS A 292 -7.06 -38.53 22.54
C LYS A 292 -7.91 -38.56 23.83
N ASN A 293 -8.96 -37.76 23.90
CA ASN A 293 -9.80 -37.63 25.08
C ASN A 293 -10.50 -38.96 25.45
N ALA A 294 -10.96 -39.69 24.43
CA ALA A 294 -11.59 -41.01 24.64
C ALA A 294 -10.58 -42.05 25.17
N PHE A 295 -9.38 -42.07 24.61
CA PHE A 295 -8.33 -42.99 25.02
C PHE A 295 -7.75 -42.64 26.40
N GLU A 296 -7.62 -41.35 26.76
CA GLU A 296 -7.24 -40.92 28.11
C GLU A 296 -8.20 -41.45 29.16
N LYS A 297 -9.51 -41.24 28.98
CA LYS A 297 -10.52 -41.75 29.91
C LYS A 297 -10.47 -43.26 30.09
N ARG A 298 -10.16 -43.99 29.01
CA ARG A 298 -10.11 -45.46 29.04
C ARG A 298 -8.76 -45.93 29.64
N ALA A 299 -7.67 -45.26 29.38
CA ALA A 299 -6.37 -45.53 29.98
C ALA A 299 -6.39 -45.36 31.49
N ASP A 300 -7.04 -44.29 32.00
CA ASP A 300 -7.21 -44.02 33.44
C ASP A 300 -8.03 -45.14 34.12
N SER A 301 -8.96 -45.78 33.40
CA SER A 301 -9.73 -46.93 33.94
C SER A 301 -8.94 -48.23 33.96
N ILE A 302 -7.94 -48.39 33.06
CA ILE A 302 -7.09 -49.62 32.96
C ILE A 302 -5.86 -49.51 33.88
N LEU A 303 -5.30 -48.32 33.96
CA LEU A 303 -4.12 -48.00 34.76
C LEU A 303 -4.48 -46.89 35.79
N PRO A 304 -5.17 -47.24 36.88
CA PRO A 304 -5.46 -46.25 37.91
C PRO A 304 -4.14 -45.70 38.44
N SER A 305 -4.01 -44.38 38.49
CA SER A 305 -2.81 -43.69 39.01
C SER A 305 -2.65 -43.97 40.50
N VAL A 306 -1.98 -45.03 40.82
CA VAL A 306 -1.50 -45.27 42.19
C VAL A 306 -0.21 -44.47 42.36
N PRO A 307 -0.07 -43.63 43.41
CA PRO A 307 1.19 -42.96 43.65
C PRO A 307 2.29 -43.96 43.89
N GLN A 308 3.37 -43.94 43.07
CA GLN A 308 4.50 -44.86 43.11
C GLN A 308 5.31 -44.83 44.41
N LEU A 309 4.96 -43.93 45.31
CA LEU A 309 5.57 -43.83 46.63
C LEU A 309 4.49 -44.08 47.71
N TYR A 310 4.14 -45.34 47.90
CA TYR A 310 3.52 -45.79 49.12
C TYR A 310 4.59 -45.72 50.25
N LYS A 311 4.52 -44.74 51.14
CA LYS A 311 5.23 -44.86 52.43
C LYS A 311 4.56 -46.03 53.17
N GLN A 312 5.22 -47.20 53.18
CA GLN A 312 4.89 -48.21 54.18
C GLN A 312 4.97 -47.54 55.56
N LYS A 313 3.84 -47.44 56.22
CA LYS A 313 3.80 -47.22 57.70
C LYS A 313 4.47 -48.44 58.30
N ASN A 314 5.75 -48.39 58.59
CA ASN A 314 6.32 -49.26 59.58
C ASN A 314 5.74 -48.90 60.93
N ASP A 315 4.80 -49.71 61.44
CA ASP A 315 4.42 -49.72 62.84
C ASP A 315 5.65 -50.20 63.61
N ILE A 316 6.51 -49.26 63.97
CA ILE A 316 7.55 -49.46 64.96
C ILE A 316 6.84 -49.27 66.31
N THR A 317 6.41 -50.34 66.95
CA THR A 317 6.13 -50.39 68.37
C THR A 317 7.37 -49.89 69.12
N ALA A 318 7.23 -48.74 69.71
CA ALA A 318 8.27 -48.17 70.61
C ALA A 318 8.36 -49.00 71.85
N GLU A 319 9.32 -49.92 71.92
CA GLU A 319 9.81 -50.40 73.19
C GLU A 319 10.60 -49.30 73.88
N SER A 320 10.13 -48.98 75.06
CA SER A 320 10.77 -48.02 75.99
C SER A 320 12.10 -48.56 76.43
N ASN A 321 13.21 -47.99 75.93
CA ASN A 321 14.48 -48.12 76.62
C ASN A 321 14.77 -46.83 77.42
N GLY A 322 14.43 -46.91 78.71
CA GLY A 322 14.95 -45.96 79.65
C GLY A 322 16.48 -46.17 79.76
N ASN A 323 17.13 -45.11 80.14
CA ASN A 323 18.54 -44.89 80.44
C ASN A 323 19.40 -44.36 79.25
N PHE A 324 19.44 -43.06 79.22
CA PHE A 324 20.71 -42.32 79.10
C PHE A 324 20.49 -40.93 79.72
N LYS A 325 20.95 -40.75 81.00
CA LYS A 325 21.29 -39.44 81.54
C LYS A 325 22.75 -39.18 81.13
N ILE A 326 22.99 -38.05 80.52
CA ILE A 326 24.02 -37.05 80.85
C ILE A 326 23.58 -35.74 80.21
#